data_581eb05081e538dfd9006d9fc6a548f6
#
_entry.id   581eb05081e538dfd9006d9fc6a548f6
#
_cell.length_a   1.000
_cell.length_b   1.000
_cell.length_c   1.000
_cell.angle_alpha   90.00
_cell.angle_beta   90.00
_cell.angle_gamma   90.00
#
_symmetry.space_group_name_H-M   'P 1'
#
loop_
_entity.id
_entity.type
_entity.pdbx_description
1 polymer ?
#
loop_
_entity_poly.entity_id
_entity_poly.type
_entity_poly.pdbx_seq_one_letter_code
_entity_poly.pdbx_strand_id
1 'polypeptide(L)'
;MSLTDPVSDFLTRVRNAIKARQQKVDVPHSKLKAEIARILKEEGYIANYKATEEEGHKVLRVYLKYGSDNASPMSDLKRVSRPGCRVYVGHGEIPRVLGGLGINILTTPKGVMTGRQARKEGVGGEVLCEIY
;
A
#
# COMPACT_ATOMS: atom_id res chain seq x y z
N MET A 1 -5.47 -23.19 -11.94
CA MET A 1 -5.36 -22.64 -10.58
C MET A 1 -4.95 -21.17 -10.64
N SER A 2 -5.68 -20.31 -9.96
CA SER A 2 -5.35 -18.91 -9.93
C SER A 2 -4.20 -18.64 -8.95
N LEU A 3 -3.34 -17.70 -9.32
CA LEU A 3 -2.30 -17.22 -8.43
C LEU A 3 -2.93 -16.32 -7.39
N THR A 4 -2.52 -16.47 -6.12
CA THR A 4 -2.98 -15.59 -5.06
C THR A 4 -2.08 -14.38 -4.98
N ASP A 5 -2.68 -13.21 -4.83
CA ASP A 5 -1.95 -11.95 -4.67
C ASP A 5 -2.58 -11.15 -3.52
N PRO A 6 -2.13 -11.39 -2.28
CA PRO A 6 -2.68 -10.70 -1.11
C PRO A 6 -2.53 -9.19 -1.17
N VAL A 7 -1.46 -8.69 -1.78
CA VAL A 7 -1.27 -7.23 -1.93
C VAL A 7 -2.30 -6.66 -2.88
N SER A 8 -2.53 -7.32 -4.01
CA SER A 8 -3.55 -6.88 -4.98
C SER A 8 -4.95 -6.90 -4.35
N ASP A 9 -5.27 -7.93 -3.56
CA ASP A 9 -6.53 -8.04 -2.84
C ASP A 9 -6.68 -6.88 -1.85
N PHE A 10 -5.62 -6.56 -1.10
CA PHE A 10 -5.61 -5.44 -0.16
C PHE A 10 -5.90 -4.12 -0.88
N LEU A 11 -5.20 -3.84 -1.97
CA LEU A 11 -5.38 -2.61 -2.75
C LEU A 11 -6.80 -2.53 -3.32
N THR A 12 -7.33 -3.63 -3.81
CA THR A 12 -8.68 -3.68 -4.36
C THR A 12 -9.74 -3.41 -3.29
N ARG A 13 -9.59 -4.02 -2.11
CA ARG A 13 -10.52 -3.79 -0.99
C ARG A 13 -10.52 -2.33 -0.54
N VAL A 14 -9.34 -1.74 -0.43
CA VAL A 14 -9.22 -0.32 -0.06
C VAL A 14 -9.83 0.57 -1.15
N ARG A 15 -9.54 0.29 -2.41
CA ARG A 15 -10.09 1.05 -3.54
C ARG A 15 -11.62 0.99 -3.56
N ASN A 16 -12.18 -0.19 -3.38
CA ASN A 16 -13.63 -0.36 -3.36
C ASN A 16 -14.28 0.32 -2.16
N ALA A 17 -13.64 0.26 -0.99
CA ALA A 17 -14.13 0.93 0.21
C ALA A 17 -14.15 2.46 0.02
N ILE A 18 -13.15 3.02 -0.66
CA ILE A 18 -13.10 4.45 -0.97
C ILE A 18 -14.25 4.83 -1.90
N LYS A 19 -14.49 4.03 -2.94
CA LYS A 19 -15.60 4.28 -3.87
C LYS A 19 -16.95 4.25 -3.17
N ALA A 20 -17.11 3.37 -2.18
CA ALA A 20 -18.33 3.23 -1.40
C ALA A 20 -18.39 4.21 -0.20
N ARG A 21 -17.38 5.07 -0.03
CA ARG A 21 -17.31 6.05 1.06
C ARG A 21 -17.36 5.41 2.44
N GLN A 22 -16.77 4.24 2.59
CA GLN A 22 -16.73 3.55 3.87
C GLN A 22 -15.72 4.20 4.81
N GLN A 23 -15.99 4.14 6.12
CA GLN A 23 -15.10 4.69 7.14
C GLN A 23 -13.89 3.79 7.38
N LYS A 24 -14.07 2.49 7.23
CA LYS A 24 -13.04 1.50 7.51
C LYS A 24 -13.21 0.30 6.60
N VAL A 25 -12.14 -0.47 6.46
CA VAL A 25 -12.15 -1.72 5.70
C VAL A 25 -11.29 -2.75 6.43
N ASP A 26 -11.78 -3.99 6.49
CA ASP A 26 -11.06 -5.10 7.11
C ASP A 26 -10.49 -6.01 6.04
N VAL A 27 -9.23 -6.41 6.24
CA VAL A 27 -8.56 -7.37 5.36
C VAL A 27 -7.86 -8.42 6.23
N PRO A 28 -7.65 -9.64 5.71
CA PRO A 28 -6.85 -10.62 6.44
C PRO A 28 -5.48 -10.05 6.76
N HIS A 29 -5.02 -10.21 7.99
CA HIS A 29 -3.74 -9.65 8.43
C HIS A 29 -2.57 -10.38 7.79
N SER A 30 -1.54 -9.63 7.42
CA SER A 30 -0.21 -10.15 7.18
C SER A 30 0.79 -9.05 7.54
N LYS A 31 2.02 -9.47 7.81
CA LYS A 31 3.08 -8.54 8.15
C LYS A 31 3.33 -7.54 7.01
N LEU A 32 3.31 -8.02 5.77
CA LEU A 32 3.51 -7.16 4.60
C LEU A 32 2.39 -6.13 4.46
N LYS A 33 1.13 -6.56 4.59
CA LYS A 33 0.00 -5.64 4.51
C LYS A 33 0.02 -4.59 5.62
N ALA A 34 0.41 -5.00 6.83
CA ALA A 34 0.54 -4.06 7.94
C ALA A 34 1.63 -3.03 7.66
N GLU A 35 2.74 -3.43 7.04
CA GLU A 35 3.80 -2.50 6.66
C GLU A 35 3.34 -1.52 5.58
N ILE A 36 2.54 -1.97 4.61
CA ILE A 36 1.96 -1.10 3.60
C ILE A 36 1.01 -0.09 4.27
N ALA A 37 0.18 -0.55 5.19
CA ALA A 37 -0.73 0.33 5.93
C ALA A 37 0.03 1.37 6.76
N ARG A 38 1.15 0.98 7.38
CA ARG A 38 2.02 1.90 8.13
C ARG A 38 2.49 3.04 7.22
N ILE A 39 2.95 2.71 6.03
CA ILE A 39 3.43 3.72 5.06
C ILE A 39 2.28 4.63 4.63
N LEU A 40 1.11 4.07 4.32
CA LEU A 40 -0.05 4.88 3.94
C LEU A 40 -0.43 5.87 5.03
N LYS A 41 -0.35 5.46 6.30
CA LYS A 41 -0.62 6.34 7.43
C LYS A 41 0.44 7.44 7.54
N GLU A 42 1.72 7.08 7.47
CA GLU A 42 2.83 8.03 7.56
C GLU A 42 2.78 9.09 6.45
N GLU A 43 2.34 8.67 5.26
CA GLU A 43 2.25 9.56 4.10
C GLU A 43 0.93 10.34 4.06
N GLY A 44 0.06 10.13 5.04
CA GLY A 44 -1.18 10.89 5.15
C GLY A 44 -2.32 10.40 4.26
N TYR A 45 -2.22 9.21 3.70
CA TYR A 45 -3.27 8.67 2.84
C TYR A 45 -4.41 8.00 3.59
N ILE A 46 -4.15 7.48 4.77
CA ILE A 46 -5.18 6.89 5.64
C ILE A 46 -5.11 7.52 7.03
N ALA A 47 -6.21 7.40 7.78
CA ALA A 47 -6.27 7.98 9.12
C ALA A 47 -5.53 7.12 10.14
N ASN A 48 -5.71 5.81 10.09
CA ASN A 48 -5.09 4.89 11.04
C ASN A 48 -5.25 3.44 10.55
N TYR A 49 -4.59 2.53 11.25
CA TYR A 49 -4.77 1.10 11.05
C TYR A 49 -4.53 0.39 12.38
N LYS A 50 -5.08 -0.81 12.53
CA LYS A 50 -4.78 -1.64 13.69
C LYS A 50 -5.03 -3.11 13.38
N ALA A 51 -4.34 -3.99 14.12
CA ALA A 51 -4.57 -5.43 14.07
C ALA A 51 -5.61 -5.78 15.14
N THR A 52 -6.62 -6.56 14.75
CA THR A 52 -7.65 -7.05 15.66
C THR A 52 -7.83 -8.55 15.44
N GLU A 53 -8.55 -9.20 16.34
CA GLU A 53 -8.95 -10.59 16.16
C GLU A 53 -10.46 -10.67 16.08
N GLU A 54 -10.96 -11.39 15.08
CA GLU A 54 -12.39 -11.68 14.92
C GLU A 54 -12.55 -13.15 14.61
N GLU A 55 -13.36 -13.83 15.42
CA GLU A 55 -13.63 -15.27 15.25
C GLU A 55 -12.37 -16.12 15.15
N GLY A 56 -11.33 -15.78 15.94
CA GLY A 56 -10.08 -16.52 15.94
C GLY A 56 -9.13 -16.16 14.80
N HIS A 57 -9.50 -15.23 13.94
CA HIS A 57 -8.66 -14.79 12.82
C HIS A 57 -8.13 -13.39 13.06
N LYS A 58 -6.86 -13.19 12.72
CA LYS A 58 -6.23 -11.89 12.83
C LYS A 58 -6.61 -11.04 11.63
N VAL A 59 -7.12 -9.85 11.88
CA VAL A 59 -7.65 -8.92 10.87
C VAL A 59 -6.88 -7.62 10.95
N LEU A 60 -6.52 -7.07 9.79
CA LEU A 60 -5.97 -5.73 9.68
C LEU A 60 -7.11 -4.79 9.33
N ARG A 61 -7.39 -3.85 10.22
CA ARG A 61 -8.45 -2.85 10.05
C ARG A 61 -7.83 -1.53 9.64
N VAL A 62 -8.24 -1.02 8.49
CA VAL A 62 -7.72 0.23 7.93
C VAL A 62 -8.81 1.30 8.04
N TYR A 63 -8.50 2.41 8.69
CA TYR A 63 -9.42 3.54 8.84
C TYR A 63 -9.13 4.55 7.74
N LEU A 64 -10.11 4.76 6.88
CA LEU A 64 -9.97 5.62 5.71
C LEU A 64 -10.13 7.10 6.09
N LYS A 65 -9.65 7.96 5.21
CA LYS A 65 -9.60 9.40 5.44
C LYS A 65 -10.25 10.13 4.26
N TYR A 66 -11.07 11.12 4.57
CA TYR A 66 -11.73 11.94 3.56
C TYR A 66 -11.57 13.41 3.92
N GLY A 67 -11.41 14.25 2.90
CA GLY A 67 -11.31 15.69 3.10
C GLY A 67 -12.66 16.33 3.36
N SER A 68 -12.65 17.66 3.55
CA SER A 68 -13.88 18.43 3.80
C SER A 68 -14.87 18.36 2.63
N ASP A 69 -14.39 18.12 1.43
CA ASP A 69 -15.17 17.91 0.24
C ASP A 69 -15.61 16.45 0.04
N ASN A 70 -15.39 15.61 1.05
CA ASN A 70 -15.67 14.18 1.03
C ASN A 70 -14.86 13.39 0.00
N ALA A 71 -13.73 13.94 -0.44
CA ALA A 71 -12.83 13.28 -1.37
C ALA A 71 -11.72 12.55 -0.63
N SER A 72 -11.34 11.37 -1.14
CA SER A 72 -10.20 10.62 -0.61
C SER A 72 -8.89 11.27 -1.06
N PRO A 73 -7.85 11.27 -0.21
CA PRO A 73 -6.52 11.69 -0.64
C PRO A 73 -5.89 10.73 -1.65
N MET A 74 -6.43 9.51 -1.79
CA MET A 74 -5.96 8.54 -2.77
C MET A 74 -6.88 8.53 -3.98
N SER A 75 -6.32 8.83 -5.17
CA SER A 75 -7.06 8.74 -6.43
C SER A 75 -6.99 7.32 -6.97
N ASP A 76 -5.86 6.64 -6.81
CA ASP A 76 -5.71 5.26 -7.27
C ASP A 76 -4.67 4.52 -6.43
N LEU A 77 -4.84 3.20 -6.37
CA LEU A 77 -3.91 2.26 -5.73
C LEU A 77 -3.63 1.19 -6.78
N LYS A 78 -2.42 1.17 -7.30
CA LYS A 78 -2.07 0.37 -8.46
C LYS A 78 -1.02 -0.68 -8.12
N ARG A 79 -1.32 -1.95 -8.41
CA ARG A 79 -0.35 -3.03 -8.25
C ARG A 79 0.70 -2.93 -9.36
N VAL A 80 1.97 -2.99 -9.01
CA VAL A 80 3.07 -2.95 -9.98
C VAL A 80 3.65 -4.35 -10.18
N SER A 81 4.29 -4.89 -9.14
CA SER A 81 4.85 -6.25 -9.20
C SER A 81 3.75 -7.26 -8.94
N ARG A 82 3.72 -8.36 -9.70
CA ARG A 82 2.69 -9.39 -9.60
C ARG A 82 3.35 -10.76 -9.54
N PRO A 83 2.67 -11.78 -8.99
CA PRO A 83 3.27 -13.12 -8.88
C PRO A 83 3.81 -13.65 -10.21
N GLY A 84 3.14 -13.36 -11.32
CA GLY A 84 3.57 -13.80 -12.65
C GLY A 84 4.50 -12.84 -13.36
N CYS A 85 4.76 -11.66 -12.78
CA CYS A 85 5.59 -10.64 -13.43
C CYS A 85 6.17 -9.71 -12.36
N ARG A 86 7.26 -10.14 -11.72
CA ARG A 86 7.92 -9.38 -10.67
C ARG A 86 8.69 -8.20 -11.27
N VAL A 87 8.65 -7.06 -10.59
CA VAL A 87 9.32 -5.83 -11.02
C VAL A 87 10.34 -5.43 -9.95
N TYR A 88 11.62 -5.47 -10.32
CA TYR A 88 12.73 -5.11 -9.45
C TYR A 88 13.46 -3.91 -10.01
N VAL A 89 13.91 -3.01 -9.16
CA VAL A 89 14.67 -1.82 -9.57
C VAL A 89 15.86 -1.61 -8.65
N GLY A 90 16.95 -1.10 -9.20
CA GLY A 90 18.09 -0.63 -8.42
C GLY A 90 17.79 0.76 -7.85
N HIS A 91 18.60 1.20 -6.87
CA HIS A 91 18.35 2.48 -6.19
C HIS A 91 18.40 3.69 -7.13
N GLY A 92 19.14 3.60 -8.21
CA GLY A 92 19.22 4.68 -9.23
C GLY A 92 18.12 4.62 -10.27
N GLU A 93 17.28 3.58 -10.26
CA GLU A 93 16.27 3.33 -11.27
C GLU A 93 14.84 3.38 -10.72
N ILE A 94 14.68 3.82 -9.47
CA ILE A 94 13.34 3.88 -8.84
C ILE A 94 12.52 4.97 -9.52
N PRO A 95 11.38 4.63 -10.14
CA PRO A 95 10.57 5.63 -10.83
C PRO A 95 9.87 6.56 -9.85
N ARG A 96 9.57 7.77 -10.30
CA ARG A 96 8.76 8.72 -9.55
C ARG A 96 7.31 8.58 -9.98
N VAL A 97 6.39 8.64 -9.02
CA VAL A 97 4.95 8.53 -9.29
C VAL A 97 4.41 9.95 -9.44
N LEU A 98 3.84 10.27 -10.61
CA LEU A 98 3.29 11.59 -10.92
C LEU A 98 4.27 12.74 -10.57
N GLY A 99 5.54 12.58 -10.97
CA GLY A 99 6.55 13.61 -10.71
C GLY A 99 6.87 13.86 -9.26
N GLY A 100 6.55 12.90 -8.38
CA GLY A 100 6.77 13.01 -6.95
C GLY A 100 5.54 13.34 -6.14
N LEU A 101 4.38 13.53 -6.79
CA LEU A 101 3.11 13.79 -6.09
C LEU A 101 2.51 12.54 -5.47
N GLY A 102 2.81 11.37 -6.02
CA GLY A 102 2.41 10.10 -5.46
C GLY A 102 3.59 9.36 -4.86
N ILE A 103 3.35 8.14 -4.39
CA ILE A 103 4.39 7.29 -3.84
C ILE A 103 4.37 5.92 -4.50
N ASN A 104 5.52 5.25 -4.50
CA ASN A 104 5.56 3.81 -4.69
C ASN A 104 6.08 3.18 -3.40
N ILE A 105 5.73 1.93 -3.20
CA ILE A 105 6.12 1.16 -2.01
C ILE A 105 6.94 -0.02 -2.50
N LEU A 106 8.14 -0.16 -1.93
CA LEU A 106 9.09 -1.21 -2.28
C LEU A 106 9.35 -2.12 -1.09
N THR A 107 9.61 -3.38 -1.37
CA THR A 107 10.24 -4.24 -0.38
C THR A 107 11.73 -4.33 -0.71
N THR A 108 12.57 -4.00 0.26
CA THR A 108 14.02 -3.90 0.10
C THR A 108 14.72 -4.76 1.15
N PRO A 109 16.03 -5.01 1.01
CA PRO A 109 16.79 -5.71 2.06
C PRO A 109 16.73 -5.02 3.43
N LYS A 110 16.40 -3.72 3.46
CA LYS A 110 16.28 -2.96 4.71
C LYS A 110 14.82 -2.81 5.17
N GLY A 111 13.88 -3.48 4.51
CA GLY A 111 12.47 -3.47 4.88
C GLY A 111 11.57 -2.85 3.82
N VAL A 112 10.29 -2.74 4.15
CA VAL A 112 9.28 -2.14 3.29
C VAL A 112 9.33 -0.63 3.47
N MET A 113 9.44 0.10 2.37
CA MET A 113 9.60 1.56 2.41
C MET A 113 9.12 2.21 1.12
N THR A 114 9.00 3.54 1.13
CA THR A 114 8.68 4.28 -0.09
C THR A 114 9.89 4.35 -1.00
N GLY A 115 9.65 4.62 -2.29
CA GLY A 115 10.74 4.80 -3.24
C GLY A 115 11.65 5.97 -2.87
N ARG A 116 11.08 7.03 -2.29
CA ARG A 116 11.87 8.17 -1.81
C ARG A 116 12.85 7.74 -0.72
N GLN A 117 12.36 6.96 0.25
CA GLN A 117 13.20 6.46 1.34
C GLN A 117 14.25 5.49 0.82
N ALA A 118 13.89 4.62 -0.11
CA ALA A 118 14.83 3.67 -0.72
C ALA A 118 15.97 4.40 -1.46
N ARG A 119 15.64 5.44 -2.22
CA ARG A 119 16.66 6.27 -2.88
C ARG A 119 17.59 6.92 -1.86
N LYS A 120 17.01 7.44 -0.77
CA LYS A 120 17.78 8.10 0.29
C LYS A 120 18.74 7.13 0.98
N GLU A 121 18.32 5.89 1.17
CA GLU A 121 19.15 4.86 1.80
C GLU A 121 20.04 4.11 0.82
N GLY A 122 19.93 4.40 -0.48
CA GLY A 122 20.77 3.79 -1.50
C GLY A 122 20.47 2.33 -1.73
N VAL A 123 19.23 1.91 -1.58
CA VAL A 123 18.80 0.52 -1.79
C VAL A 123 17.73 0.43 -2.86
N GLY A 124 17.75 -0.67 -3.62
CA GLY A 124 16.69 -1.01 -4.54
C GLY A 124 15.89 -2.19 -4.00
N GLY A 125 14.91 -2.63 -4.75
CA GLY A 125 14.09 -3.77 -4.36
C GLY A 125 12.94 -4.02 -5.32
N GLU A 126 11.95 -4.75 -4.84
CA GLU A 126 10.75 -5.06 -5.61
C GLU A 126 9.72 -3.93 -5.41
N VAL A 127 9.24 -3.38 -6.53
CA VAL A 127 8.22 -2.33 -6.51
C VAL A 127 6.86 -3.01 -6.37
N LEU A 128 6.24 -2.91 -5.20
CA LEU A 128 4.98 -3.57 -4.91
C LEU A 128 3.80 -2.86 -5.55
N CYS A 129 3.69 -1.57 -5.35
CA CYS A 129 2.53 -0.79 -5.79
C CYS A 129 2.83 0.70 -5.90
N GLU A 130 1.90 1.42 -6.51
CA GLU A 130 1.92 2.87 -6.63
C GLU A 130 0.62 3.42 -6.06
N ILE A 131 0.71 4.52 -5.32
CA ILE A 131 -0.42 5.20 -4.71
C ILE A 131 -0.37 6.68 -5.11
N TYR A 132 -1.48 7.19 -5.59
CA TYR A 132 -1.58 8.62 -5.90
C TYR A 132 -3.00 9.15 -5.85
#